data_0118cacf72e27314cd42cb0cc0dc2eec
#
_entry.id   0118cacf72e27314cd42cb0cc0dc2eec
#
_cell.length_a   1.000
_cell.length_b   1.000
_cell.length_c   1.000
_cell.angle_alpha   90.00
_cell.angle_beta   90.00
_cell.angle_gamma   90.00
#
_symmetry.space_group_name_H-M   'P 1'
#
loop_
_entity.id
_entity.type
_entity.pdbx_description
1 polymer ?
#
loop_
_entity_poly.entity_id
_entity_poly.type
_entity_poly.pdbx_seq_one_letter_code
_entity_poly.pdbx_strand_id
1 'polypeptide(L)'
;MKREYVAWDSPTLGRRMELLRFGHAGYPMIWFPTSVGRFYQNEDFGLVGAVADHLEAGRLQIACVDSVDGESFYAKDRPPAARIRRHDAYDHYVAREVVPWLLDRARPAGKIGTLGASFGAYHAVNFGLRHPDLCDKAVGFSGKYDIHSFLDGYWDQVCYFHCPTAYVPNMDHEWVAKLSAMDIAIVTGETDNILSGTTDMIRIFNEKGIRNRNSVWSAPYGHDWPWWKQQIRSYVP
;
A
#
# COMPACT_ATOMS: atom_id res chain seq x y z
N MET A 1 -3.83 -14.98 -18.66
CA MET A 1 -4.03 -14.43 -17.29
C MET A 1 -5.52 -14.17 -17.06
N LYS A 2 -6.11 -14.70 -15.96
CA LYS A 2 -7.51 -14.42 -15.59
C LYS A 2 -7.61 -12.98 -15.12
N ARG A 3 -8.58 -12.21 -15.65
CA ARG A 3 -8.89 -10.82 -15.29
C ARG A 3 -10.39 -10.71 -14.99
N GLU A 4 -10.74 -10.09 -13.88
CA GLU A 4 -12.11 -9.94 -13.43
C GLU A 4 -12.33 -8.49 -12.95
N TYR A 5 -13.39 -7.84 -13.44
CA TYR A 5 -13.85 -6.56 -12.91
C TYR A 5 -14.91 -6.82 -11.84
N VAL A 6 -14.77 -6.15 -10.71
CA VAL A 6 -15.68 -6.30 -9.57
C VAL A 6 -16.06 -4.91 -9.05
N ALA A 7 -17.33 -4.75 -8.67
CA ALA A 7 -17.81 -3.52 -8.07
C ALA A 7 -18.94 -3.80 -7.11
N TRP A 8 -19.00 -3.03 -6.02
CA TRP A 8 -20.12 -3.05 -5.07
C TRP A 8 -20.30 -1.69 -4.40
N ASP A 9 -21.49 -1.46 -3.85
CA ASP A 9 -21.76 -0.29 -3.04
C ASP A 9 -21.21 -0.51 -1.64
N SER A 10 -20.12 0.20 -1.32
CA SER A 10 -19.43 0.08 -0.02
C SER A 10 -20.27 0.71 1.09
N PRO A 11 -20.70 -0.04 2.10
CA PRO A 11 -21.37 0.52 3.26
C PRO A 11 -20.44 1.41 4.10
N THR A 12 -19.14 1.11 4.13
CA THR A 12 -18.13 1.90 4.86
C THR A 12 -17.92 3.27 4.23
N LEU A 13 -17.91 3.33 2.89
CA LEU A 13 -17.62 4.56 2.16
C LEU A 13 -18.87 5.29 1.65
N GLY A 14 -20.05 4.63 1.68
CA GLY A 14 -21.30 5.19 1.18
C GLY A 14 -21.28 5.49 -0.32
N ARG A 15 -20.51 4.73 -1.08
CA ARG A 15 -20.40 4.88 -2.54
C ARG A 15 -20.04 3.57 -3.23
N ARG A 16 -20.26 3.52 -4.53
CA ARG A 16 -19.78 2.42 -5.37
C ARG A 16 -18.25 2.42 -5.40
N MET A 17 -17.66 1.28 -5.12
CA MET A 17 -16.23 1.02 -5.21
C MET A 17 -15.96 -0.06 -6.25
N GLU A 18 -14.79 0.00 -6.85
CA GLU A 18 -14.41 -0.82 -7.99
C GLU A 18 -13.03 -1.42 -7.76
N LEU A 19 -12.78 -2.59 -8.34
CA LEU A 19 -11.44 -3.20 -8.38
C LEU A 19 -11.29 -4.11 -9.59
N LEU A 20 -10.05 -4.39 -9.96
CA LEU A 20 -9.68 -5.45 -10.88
C LEU A 20 -8.98 -6.57 -10.14
N ARG A 21 -9.43 -7.80 -10.36
CA ARG A 21 -8.73 -8.99 -9.86
C ARG A 21 -7.99 -9.67 -10.99
N PHE A 22 -6.73 -10.06 -10.72
CA PHE A 22 -5.88 -10.79 -11.63
C PHE A 22 -5.38 -12.09 -10.99
N GLY A 23 -5.18 -13.14 -11.82
CA GLY A 23 -4.76 -14.44 -11.36
C GLY A 23 -5.92 -15.35 -10.98
N HIS A 24 -5.61 -16.62 -10.69
CA HIS A 24 -6.60 -17.65 -10.38
C HIS A 24 -6.29 -18.43 -9.09
N ALA A 25 -5.04 -18.35 -8.63
CA ALA A 25 -4.53 -19.03 -7.43
C ALA A 25 -3.28 -18.31 -6.91
N GLY A 26 -2.72 -18.80 -5.81
CA GLY A 26 -1.49 -18.29 -5.22
C GLY A 26 -1.70 -17.25 -4.14
N TYR A 27 -0.60 -16.60 -3.76
CA TYR A 27 -0.58 -15.63 -2.67
C TYR A 27 -1.41 -14.38 -2.99
N PRO A 28 -2.37 -13.99 -2.14
CA PRO A 28 -3.23 -12.86 -2.40
C PRO A 28 -2.57 -11.54 -2.01
N MET A 29 -2.60 -10.56 -2.92
CA MET A 29 -2.11 -9.21 -2.66
C MET A 29 -3.13 -8.14 -3.04
N ILE A 30 -3.19 -7.08 -2.25
CA ILE A 30 -3.88 -5.84 -2.59
C ILE A 30 -2.85 -4.86 -3.14
N TRP A 31 -3.11 -4.32 -4.34
CA TRP A 31 -2.27 -3.31 -4.97
C TRP A 31 -2.97 -1.97 -5.01
N PHE A 32 -2.36 -0.99 -4.35
CA PHE A 32 -2.85 0.37 -4.30
C PHE A 32 -2.37 1.17 -5.52
N PRO A 33 -3.21 2.05 -6.08
CA PRO A 33 -2.79 2.95 -7.16
C PRO A 33 -1.88 4.06 -6.61
N THR A 34 -1.22 4.81 -7.50
CA THR A 34 -0.50 6.04 -7.14
C THR A 34 -1.50 7.17 -6.79
N SER A 35 -1.00 8.37 -6.52
CA SER A 35 -1.82 9.53 -6.13
C SER A 35 -3.04 9.73 -7.04
N VAL A 36 -4.23 9.77 -6.43
CA VAL A 36 -5.52 9.98 -7.11
C VAL A 36 -5.81 8.94 -8.21
N GLY A 37 -5.05 7.84 -8.21
CA GLY A 37 -5.21 6.78 -9.20
C GLY A 37 -6.47 5.96 -8.98
N ARG A 38 -6.91 5.30 -10.08
CA ARG A 38 -8.06 4.41 -10.07
C ARG A 38 -7.61 2.94 -10.10
N PHE A 39 -8.54 2.06 -9.84
CA PHE A 39 -8.34 0.60 -9.77
C PHE A 39 -7.67 -0.02 -11.01
N TYR A 40 -7.74 0.60 -12.17
CA TYR A 40 -7.15 0.12 -13.42
C TYR A 40 -5.71 0.62 -13.66
N GLN A 41 -5.22 1.57 -12.88
CA GLN A 41 -3.95 2.24 -13.14
C GLN A 41 -2.75 1.29 -13.18
N ASN A 42 -2.67 0.34 -12.25
CA ASN A 42 -1.59 -0.65 -12.22
C ASN A 42 -1.57 -1.56 -13.46
N GLU A 43 -2.73 -1.79 -14.09
CA GLU A 43 -2.82 -2.50 -15.37
C GLU A 43 -2.38 -1.60 -16.53
N ASP A 44 -2.94 -0.39 -16.62
CA ASP A 44 -2.70 0.55 -17.72
C ASP A 44 -1.23 0.94 -17.87
N PHE A 45 -0.53 1.11 -16.75
CA PHE A 45 0.91 1.41 -16.74
C PHE A 45 1.80 0.16 -16.77
N GLY A 46 1.21 -1.03 -16.90
CA GLY A 46 1.91 -2.28 -17.15
C GLY A 46 2.57 -2.92 -15.92
N LEU A 47 2.24 -2.47 -14.70
CA LEU A 47 2.80 -3.07 -13.48
C LEU A 47 2.27 -4.51 -13.29
N VAL A 48 0.99 -4.75 -13.56
CA VAL A 48 0.39 -6.10 -13.57
C VAL A 48 1.05 -6.98 -14.63
N GLY A 49 1.29 -6.43 -15.83
CA GLY A 49 1.98 -7.12 -16.92
C GLY A 49 3.39 -7.56 -16.57
N ALA A 50 4.10 -6.78 -15.74
CA ALA A 50 5.47 -7.10 -15.31
C ALA A 50 5.58 -8.39 -14.47
N VAL A 51 4.47 -8.91 -13.94
CA VAL A 51 4.39 -10.14 -13.14
C VAL A 51 3.42 -11.16 -13.73
N ALA A 52 3.11 -11.06 -15.02
CA ALA A 52 2.13 -11.93 -15.70
C ALA A 52 2.47 -13.42 -15.55
N ASP A 53 3.75 -13.78 -15.59
CA ASP A 53 4.23 -15.15 -15.41
C ASP A 53 3.93 -15.70 -13.99
N HIS A 54 3.97 -14.87 -12.95
CA HIS A 54 3.57 -15.26 -11.59
C HIS A 54 2.06 -15.51 -11.50
N LEU A 55 1.27 -14.65 -12.15
CA LEU A 55 -0.19 -14.76 -12.21
C LEU A 55 -0.65 -15.99 -13.00
N GLU A 56 0.00 -16.27 -14.14
CA GLU A 56 -0.31 -17.42 -14.99
C GLU A 56 0.10 -18.74 -14.33
N ALA A 57 1.24 -18.75 -13.64
CA ALA A 57 1.71 -19.88 -12.86
C ALA A 57 0.90 -20.15 -11.57
N GLY A 58 -0.06 -19.28 -11.22
CA GLY A 58 -0.85 -19.41 -10.01
C GLY A 58 -0.04 -19.22 -8.72
N ARG A 59 1.07 -18.50 -8.77
CA ARG A 59 1.86 -18.15 -7.57
C ARG A 59 1.33 -16.89 -6.88
N LEU A 60 0.70 -16.00 -7.65
CA LEU A 60 0.23 -14.70 -7.22
C LEU A 60 -1.20 -14.45 -7.72
N GLN A 61 -2.01 -13.82 -6.90
CA GLN A 61 -3.25 -13.17 -7.32
C GLN A 61 -3.36 -11.78 -6.72
N ILE A 62 -3.89 -10.84 -7.49
CA ILE A 62 -3.86 -9.41 -7.18
C ILE A 62 -5.28 -8.85 -7.19
N ALA A 63 -5.62 -8.03 -6.20
CA ALA A 63 -6.74 -7.11 -6.24
C ALA A 63 -6.20 -5.67 -6.37
N CYS A 64 -6.32 -5.07 -7.55
CA CYS A 64 -6.03 -3.66 -7.79
C CYS A 64 -7.24 -2.84 -7.34
N VAL A 65 -7.12 -2.14 -6.22
CA VAL A 65 -8.23 -1.39 -5.60
C VAL A 65 -8.33 0.04 -6.12
N ASP A 66 -9.53 0.61 -6.04
CA ASP A 66 -9.75 2.04 -6.25
C ASP A 66 -9.25 2.86 -5.05
N SER A 67 -8.98 4.14 -5.23
CA SER A 67 -8.64 5.06 -4.15
C SER A 67 -9.76 6.05 -3.85
N VAL A 68 -9.68 6.69 -2.69
CA VAL A 68 -10.50 7.86 -2.33
C VAL A 68 -9.63 9.11 -2.11
N ASP A 69 -8.45 9.12 -2.70
CA ASP A 69 -7.47 10.21 -2.50
C ASP A 69 -8.05 11.58 -2.85
N GLY A 70 -8.81 11.66 -3.96
CA GLY A 70 -9.51 12.87 -4.38
C GLY A 70 -10.63 13.32 -3.44
N GLU A 71 -11.08 12.46 -2.53
CA GLU A 71 -12.08 12.76 -1.51
C GLU A 71 -11.46 12.93 -0.11
N SER A 72 -10.17 12.57 0.03
CA SER A 72 -9.40 12.61 1.27
C SER A 72 -8.22 13.60 1.16
N PHE A 73 -7.00 13.15 1.22
CA PHE A 73 -5.81 14.01 1.29
C PHE A 73 -5.69 15.05 0.16
N TYR A 74 -6.21 14.76 -1.02
CA TYR A 74 -6.18 15.66 -2.18
C TYR A 74 -7.41 16.57 -2.29
N ALA A 75 -8.44 16.40 -1.44
CA ALA A 75 -9.63 17.26 -1.39
C ALA A 75 -9.32 18.57 -0.66
N LYS A 76 -8.52 19.43 -1.28
CA LYS A 76 -8.08 20.71 -0.66
C LYS A 76 -9.20 21.73 -0.41
N ASP A 77 -10.36 21.53 -1.01
CA ASP A 77 -11.61 22.24 -0.75
C ASP A 77 -12.31 21.82 0.56
N ARG A 78 -11.86 20.71 1.18
CA ARG A 78 -12.42 20.17 2.43
C ARG A 78 -11.51 20.48 3.62
N PRO A 79 -12.08 20.70 4.83
CA PRO A 79 -11.29 20.84 6.05
C PRO A 79 -10.37 19.62 6.27
N PRO A 80 -9.14 19.81 6.79
CA PRO A 80 -8.20 18.70 7.04
C PRO A 80 -8.77 17.58 7.90
N ALA A 81 -9.59 17.93 8.91
CA ALA A 81 -10.29 16.95 9.74
C ALA A 81 -11.22 16.04 8.91
N ALA A 82 -11.92 16.56 7.92
CA ALA A 82 -12.78 15.77 7.04
C ALA A 82 -11.94 14.88 6.09
N ARG A 83 -10.81 15.39 5.60
CA ARG A 83 -9.89 14.65 4.73
C ARG A 83 -9.33 13.41 5.43
N ILE A 84 -8.83 13.57 6.66
CA ILE A 84 -8.26 12.43 7.41
C ILE A 84 -9.34 11.41 7.82
N ARG A 85 -10.56 11.86 8.18
CA ARG A 85 -11.69 10.94 8.45
C ARG A 85 -12.07 10.13 7.20
N ARG A 86 -12.02 10.74 6.01
CA ARG A 86 -12.30 10.03 4.76
C ARG A 86 -11.23 9.00 4.46
N HIS A 87 -9.96 9.30 4.75
CA HIS A 87 -8.86 8.34 4.63
C HIS A 87 -9.00 7.19 5.64
N ASP A 88 -9.36 7.47 6.88
CA ASP A 88 -9.62 6.45 7.91
C ASP A 88 -10.78 5.51 7.52
N ALA A 89 -11.84 6.07 6.93
CA ALA A 89 -12.91 5.26 6.36
C ALA A 89 -12.43 4.37 5.21
N TYR A 90 -11.48 4.84 4.39
CA TYR A 90 -10.88 4.02 3.34
C TYR A 90 -10.04 2.86 3.90
N ASP A 91 -9.26 3.08 4.94
CA ASP A 91 -8.54 2.02 5.65
C ASP A 91 -9.52 0.94 6.16
N HIS A 92 -10.61 1.36 6.77
CA HIS A 92 -11.68 0.46 7.22
C HIS A 92 -12.36 -0.29 6.06
N TYR A 93 -12.60 0.36 4.92
CA TYR A 93 -13.11 -0.28 3.70
C TYR A 93 -12.18 -1.40 3.24
N VAL A 94 -10.88 -1.12 3.15
CA VAL A 94 -9.91 -2.15 2.75
C VAL A 94 -9.92 -3.31 3.74
N ALA A 95 -9.87 -3.02 5.05
CA ALA A 95 -9.78 -4.05 6.08
C ALA A 95 -11.06 -4.90 6.21
N ARG A 96 -12.25 -4.29 6.09
CA ARG A 96 -13.52 -4.95 6.40
C ARG A 96 -14.28 -5.46 5.19
N GLU A 97 -13.98 -4.95 4.00
CA GLU A 97 -14.67 -5.33 2.78
C GLU A 97 -13.72 -6.00 1.77
N VAL A 98 -12.60 -5.36 1.41
CA VAL A 98 -11.69 -5.89 0.38
C VAL A 98 -10.93 -7.13 0.86
N VAL A 99 -10.35 -7.09 2.06
CA VAL A 99 -9.57 -8.21 2.61
C VAL A 99 -10.42 -9.48 2.73
N PRO A 100 -11.60 -9.46 3.40
CA PRO A 100 -12.45 -10.65 3.48
C PRO A 100 -12.90 -11.15 2.11
N TRP A 101 -13.26 -10.22 1.20
CA TRP A 101 -13.64 -10.57 -0.16
C TRP A 101 -12.52 -11.30 -0.93
N LEU A 102 -11.27 -10.82 -0.78
CA LEU A 102 -10.11 -11.42 -1.44
C LEU A 102 -9.77 -12.79 -0.84
N LEU A 103 -9.76 -12.91 0.49
CA LEU A 103 -9.45 -14.15 1.19
C LEU A 103 -10.46 -15.28 0.93
N ASP A 104 -11.75 -14.95 0.80
CA ASP A 104 -12.78 -15.93 0.41
C ASP A 104 -12.50 -16.58 -0.96
N ARG A 105 -11.83 -15.85 -1.86
CA ARG A 105 -11.50 -16.27 -3.23
C ARG A 105 -10.09 -16.84 -3.38
N ALA A 106 -9.24 -16.63 -2.40
CA ALA A 106 -7.81 -16.95 -2.44
C ALA A 106 -7.41 -18.22 -1.68
N ARG A 107 -8.30 -19.16 -1.54
CA ARG A 107 -8.09 -20.39 -0.73
C ARG A 107 -6.83 -21.19 -1.13
N PRO A 108 -6.02 -21.66 -0.15
CA PRO A 108 -6.04 -21.38 1.28
C PRO A 108 -5.12 -20.20 1.61
N ALA A 109 -5.66 -19.06 2.00
CA ALA A 109 -4.86 -17.93 2.43
C ALA A 109 -5.13 -17.60 3.90
N GLY A 110 -4.08 -17.47 4.70
CA GLY A 110 -4.18 -17.01 6.08
C GLY A 110 -4.16 -15.47 6.18
N LYS A 111 -3.24 -14.84 5.44
CA LYS A 111 -3.03 -13.38 5.39
C LYS A 111 -2.80 -12.92 3.95
N ILE A 112 -2.82 -11.62 3.77
CA ILE A 112 -2.59 -10.98 2.47
C ILE A 112 -1.25 -10.23 2.46
N GLY A 113 -0.78 -9.92 1.25
CA GLY A 113 0.23 -8.90 1.02
C GLY A 113 -0.39 -7.58 0.54
N THR A 114 0.34 -6.51 0.75
CA THR A 114 0.02 -5.18 0.19
C THR A 114 1.18 -4.67 -0.66
N LEU A 115 0.87 -3.93 -1.72
CA LEU A 115 1.89 -3.33 -2.58
C LEU A 115 1.38 -2.01 -3.16
N GLY A 116 2.29 -1.07 -3.33
CA GLY A 116 2.02 0.17 -4.04
C GLY A 116 3.28 0.95 -4.39
N ALA A 117 3.14 1.91 -5.29
CA ALA A 117 4.18 2.84 -5.67
C ALA A 117 3.74 4.28 -5.39
N SER A 118 4.69 5.19 -5.12
CA SER A 118 4.40 6.59 -4.82
C SER A 118 3.44 6.73 -3.62
N PHE A 119 2.32 7.40 -3.78
CA PHE A 119 1.30 7.48 -2.73
C PHE A 119 0.64 6.12 -2.43
N GLY A 120 0.59 5.22 -3.41
CA GLY A 120 0.20 3.82 -3.19
C GLY A 120 1.14 3.06 -2.26
N ALA A 121 2.42 3.42 -2.23
CA ALA A 121 3.38 2.86 -1.26
C ALA A 121 3.05 3.29 0.17
N TYR A 122 2.61 4.54 0.37
CA TYR A 122 2.09 5.00 1.65
C TYR A 122 0.88 4.14 2.07
N HIS A 123 -0.11 3.98 1.18
CA HIS A 123 -1.29 3.15 1.48
C HIS A 123 -0.90 1.71 1.85
N ALA A 124 -0.05 1.08 1.03
CA ALA A 124 0.34 -0.31 1.21
C ALA A 124 1.09 -0.54 2.53
N VAL A 125 2.07 0.30 2.82
CA VAL A 125 2.89 0.15 4.03
C VAL A 125 2.10 0.57 5.26
N ASN A 126 1.40 1.72 5.24
CA ASN A 126 0.59 2.15 6.38
C ASN A 126 -0.48 1.12 6.74
N PHE A 127 -1.18 0.56 5.73
CA PHE A 127 -2.16 -0.51 5.96
C PHE A 127 -1.53 -1.75 6.58
N GLY A 128 -0.40 -2.24 6.04
CA GLY A 128 0.30 -3.40 6.59
C GLY A 128 0.75 -3.21 8.03
N LEU A 129 1.32 -2.03 8.36
CA LEU A 129 1.77 -1.70 9.71
C LEU A 129 0.63 -1.58 10.72
N ARG A 130 -0.55 -1.12 10.29
CA ARG A 130 -1.75 -0.99 11.13
C ARG A 130 -2.50 -2.31 11.32
N HIS A 131 -2.38 -3.22 10.36
CA HIS A 131 -3.13 -4.48 10.32
C HIS A 131 -2.23 -5.72 10.20
N PRO A 132 -1.24 -5.92 11.11
CA PRO A 132 -0.33 -7.08 11.05
C PRO A 132 -1.04 -8.42 11.27
N ASP A 133 -2.28 -8.40 11.78
CA ASP A 133 -3.11 -9.60 11.93
C ASP A 133 -3.77 -10.01 10.58
N LEU A 134 -3.94 -9.08 9.65
CA LEU A 134 -4.47 -9.30 8.30
C LEU A 134 -3.37 -9.47 7.25
N CYS A 135 -2.20 -8.85 7.49
CA CYS A 135 -1.10 -8.78 6.53
C CYS A 135 0.15 -9.48 7.07
N ASP A 136 0.86 -10.18 6.20
CA ASP A 136 2.20 -10.71 6.47
C ASP A 136 3.26 -10.20 5.50
N LYS A 137 2.86 -9.37 4.53
CA LYS A 137 3.76 -8.68 3.59
C LYS A 137 3.28 -7.26 3.32
N ALA A 138 4.22 -6.30 3.27
CA ALA A 138 3.97 -4.93 2.83
C ALA A 138 5.13 -4.43 1.95
N VAL A 139 4.83 -3.99 0.72
CA VAL A 139 5.83 -3.55 -0.24
C VAL A 139 5.53 -2.12 -0.70
N GLY A 140 6.48 -1.22 -0.48
CA GLY A 140 6.38 0.18 -0.92
C GLY A 140 7.52 0.58 -1.83
N PHE A 141 7.19 1.04 -3.05
CA PHE A 141 8.15 1.62 -3.99
C PHE A 141 8.03 3.14 -3.97
N SER A 142 9.14 3.85 -3.73
CA SER A 142 9.18 5.31 -3.83
C SER A 142 8.11 5.99 -2.96
N GLY A 143 8.02 5.59 -1.69
CA GLY A 143 6.98 6.07 -0.77
C GLY A 143 7.42 7.26 0.07
N LYS A 144 6.46 8.14 0.40
CA LYS A 144 6.57 9.13 1.45
C LYS A 144 5.59 8.80 2.57
N TYR A 145 6.08 8.61 3.79
CA TYR A 145 5.30 8.07 4.91
C TYR A 145 4.93 9.11 5.97
N ASP A 146 5.20 10.38 5.68
CA ASP A 146 4.78 11.54 6.45
C ASP A 146 3.60 12.24 5.76
N ILE A 147 2.53 12.49 6.51
CA ILE A 147 1.28 13.09 5.98
C ILE A 147 1.05 14.52 6.42
N HIS A 148 1.96 15.15 7.19
CA HIS A 148 1.76 16.51 7.71
C HIS A 148 1.44 17.52 6.61
N SER A 149 2.09 17.40 5.44
CA SER A 149 1.88 18.29 4.30
C SER A 149 0.47 18.24 3.69
N PHE A 150 -0.31 17.21 4.00
CA PHE A 150 -1.70 17.08 3.55
C PHE A 150 -2.71 17.68 4.52
N LEU A 151 -2.30 18.06 5.74
CA LEU A 151 -3.19 18.37 6.85
C LEU A 151 -3.24 19.86 7.21
N ASP A 152 -2.49 20.72 6.51
CA ASP A 152 -2.50 22.18 6.65
C ASP A 152 -2.37 22.62 8.12
N GLY A 153 -1.54 21.92 8.92
CA GLY A 153 -1.32 22.17 10.34
C GLY A 153 -2.33 21.54 11.31
N TYR A 154 -3.41 20.91 10.80
CA TYR A 154 -4.33 20.14 11.64
C TYR A 154 -3.70 18.81 12.08
N TRP A 155 -3.89 18.48 13.36
CA TRP A 155 -3.38 17.23 13.93
C TRP A 155 -4.28 16.72 15.05
N ASP A 156 -4.67 15.44 14.97
CA ASP A 156 -5.40 14.73 16.02
C ASP A 156 -4.91 13.27 16.12
N GLN A 157 -5.55 12.48 16.97
CA GLN A 157 -5.20 11.07 17.15
C GLN A 157 -5.37 10.24 15.88
N VAL A 158 -6.32 10.57 15.01
CA VAL A 158 -6.49 9.85 13.72
C VAL A 158 -5.34 10.18 12.79
N CYS A 159 -4.92 11.46 12.73
CA CYS A 159 -3.72 11.85 11.98
C CYS A 159 -2.49 11.08 12.45
N TYR A 160 -2.31 10.99 13.78
CA TYR A 160 -1.18 10.26 14.38
C TYR A 160 -1.14 8.81 13.91
N PHE A 161 -2.24 8.06 14.01
CA PHE A 161 -2.29 6.64 13.61
C PHE A 161 -2.30 6.40 12.10
N HIS A 162 -2.37 7.44 11.29
CA HIS A 162 -2.19 7.37 9.83
C HIS A 162 -0.85 7.95 9.36
N CYS A 163 0.05 8.33 10.27
CA CYS A 163 1.37 8.87 9.95
C CYS A 163 2.46 7.89 10.43
N PRO A 164 2.94 6.97 9.58
CA PRO A 164 3.98 6.00 9.95
C PRO A 164 5.20 6.62 10.63
N THR A 165 5.65 7.78 10.14
CA THR A 165 6.79 8.50 10.74
C THR A 165 6.51 9.02 12.16
N ALA A 166 5.24 9.18 12.53
CA ALA A 166 4.84 9.61 13.87
C ALA A 166 4.63 8.43 14.83
N TYR A 167 3.92 7.36 14.41
CA TYR A 167 3.54 6.31 15.35
C TYR A 167 4.57 5.18 15.47
N VAL A 168 5.32 4.85 14.41
CA VAL A 168 6.29 3.75 14.45
C VAL A 168 7.38 3.95 15.50
N PRO A 169 7.96 5.15 15.68
CA PRO A 169 8.95 5.38 16.74
C PRO A 169 8.42 5.09 18.14
N ASN A 170 7.12 5.20 18.37
CA ASN A 170 6.47 5.05 19.67
C ASN A 170 5.82 3.66 19.89
N MET A 171 5.95 2.75 18.93
CA MET A 171 5.44 1.38 19.08
C MET A 171 6.11 0.65 20.23
N ASP A 172 5.35 -0.15 20.97
CA ASP A 172 5.89 -1.03 21.98
C ASP A 172 6.57 -2.27 21.37
N HIS A 173 7.21 -3.07 22.23
CA HIS A 173 7.95 -4.26 21.77
C HIS A 173 7.04 -5.36 21.22
N GLU A 174 5.77 -5.43 21.63
CA GLU A 174 4.82 -6.42 21.10
C GLU A 174 4.49 -6.10 19.63
N TRP A 175 4.20 -4.83 19.32
CA TRP A 175 3.99 -4.38 17.96
C TRP A 175 5.25 -4.56 17.10
N VAL A 176 6.43 -4.19 17.62
CA VAL A 176 7.71 -4.40 16.94
C VAL A 176 7.90 -5.87 16.57
N ALA A 177 7.58 -6.79 17.47
CA ALA A 177 7.67 -8.23 17.22
C ALA A 177 6.71 -8.68 16.12
N LYS A 178 5.44 -8.21 16.14
CA LYS A 178 4.45 -8.50 15.08
C LYS A 178 4.95 -8.01 13.71
N LEU A 179 5.44 -6.77 13.63
CA LEU A 179 5.93 -6.21 12.38
C LEU A 179 7.21 -6.91 11.88
N SER A 180 8.09 -7.30 12.79
CA SER A 180 9.32 -8.03 12.44
C SER A 180 9.05 -9.46 11.94
N ALA A 181 7.86 -10.00 12.19
CA ALA A 181 7.42 -11.27 11.62
C ALA A 181 6.89 -11.13 10.17
N MET A 182 6.61 -9.91 9.72
CA MET A 182 6.17 -9.62 8.37
C MET A 182 7.35 -9.49 7.38
N ASP A 183 7.08 -9.68 6.09
CA ASP A 183 8.00 -9.33 5.00
C ASP A 183 7.72 -7.87 4.57
N ILE A 184 8.37 -6.93 5.20
CA ILE A 184 8.26 -5.50 4.88
C ILE A 184 9.38 -5.11 3.93
N ALA A 185 9.05 -4.58 2.75
CA ALA A 185 10.02 -4.09 1.78
C ALA A 185 9.79 -2.60 1.48
N ILE A 186 10.83 -1.79 1.70
CA ILE A 186 10.85 -0.34 1.45
C ILE A 186 11.92 -0.07 0.39
N VAL A 187 11.50 0.33 -0.79
CA VAL A 187 12.36 0.39 -2.00
C VAL A 187 12.24 1.74 -2.68
N THR A 188 13.35 2.26 -3.17
CA THR A 188 13.39 3.49 -3.99
C THR A 188 14.54 3.43 -4.98
N GLY A 189 14.66 4.44 -5.81
CA GLY A 189 15.81 4.66 -6.69
C GLY A 189 16.67 5.85 -6.24
N GLU A 190 17.95 5.83 -6.57
CA GLU A 190 18.90 6.88 -6.20
C GLU A 190 18.53 8.25 -6.80
N THR A 191 17.88 8.25 -7.98
CA THR A 191 17.45 9.49 -8.66
C THR A 191 15.98 9.84 -8.36
N ASP A 192 15.37 9.21 -7.37
CA ASP A 192 13.99 9.46 -6.98
C ASP A 192 13.86 10.85 -6.33
N ASN A 193 12.93 11.66 -6.83
CA ASN A 193 12.70 13.03 -6.33
C ASN A 193 12.08 13.08 -4.92
N ILE A 194 11.59 11.96 -4.40
CA ILE A 194 11.11 11.80 -3.02
C ILE A 194 11.94 10.79 -2.21
N LEU A 195 13.18 10.56 -2.61
CA LEU A 195 14.13 9.64 -1.96
C LEU A 195 14.15 9.80 -0.43
N SER A 196 14.15 11.04 0.08
CA SER A 196 14.16 11.31 1.51
C SER A 196 12.97 10.69 2.26
N GLY A 197 11.77 10.72 1.67
CA GLY A 197 10.58 10.13 2.28
C GLY A 197 10.70 8.62 2.51
N THR A 198 11.37 7.92 1.59
CA THR A 198 11.66 6.49 1.70
C THR A 198 12.80 6.21 2.70
N THR A 199 13.90 6.97 2.60
CA THR A 199 15.08 6.76 3.47
C THR A 199 14.80 7.11 4.93
N ASP A 200 13.96 8.11 5.19
CA ASP A 200 13.50 8.43 6.55
C ASP A 200 12.74 7.25 7.17
N MET A 201 11.87 6.58 6.42
CA MET A 201 11.15 5.42 6.93
C MET A 201 12.08 4.22 7.16
N ILE A 202 13.06 4.00 6.28
CA ILE A 202 14.10 2.98 6.47
C ILE A 202 14.87 3.24 7.76
N ARG A 203 15.29 4.48 7.99
CA ARG A 203 15.99 4.89 9.23
C ARG A 203 15.13 4.60 10.45
N ILE A 204 13.84 4.98 10.44
CA ILE A 204 12.91 4.74 11.55
C ILE A 204 12.78 3.23 11.83
N PHE A 205 12.62 2.38 10.82
CA PHE A 205 12.56 0.94 11.02
C PHE A 205 13.84 0.39 11.65
N ASN A 206 15.00 0.82 11.18
CA ASN A 206 16.31 0.37 11.70
C ASN A 206 16.52 0.81 13.15
N GLU A 207 16.22 2.08 13.48
CA GLU A 207 16.29 2.63 14.84
C GLU A 207 15.33 1.92 15.80
N LYS A 208 14.15 1.54 15.31
CA LYS A 208 13.13 0.82 16.11
C LYS A 208 13.40 -0.68 16.20
N GLY A 209 14.33 -1.21 15.41
CA GLY A 209 14.65 -2.64 15.38
C GLY A 209 13.59 -3.48 14.63
N ILE A 210 12.81 -2.89 13.75
CA ILE A 210 11.86 -3.59 12.91
C ILE A 210 12.58 -4.21 11.72
N ARG A 211 12.51 -5.53 11.59
CA ARG A 211 13.10 -6.25 10.47
C ARG A 211 12.44 -5.81 9.15
N ASN A 212 13.25 -5.38 8.21
CA ASN A 212 12.78 -4.94 6.91
C ASN A 212 13.79 -5.25 5.81
N ARG A 213 13.30 -5.40 4.58
CA ARG A 213 14.12 -5.40 3.37
C ARG A 213 14.10 -3.99 2.80
N ASN A 214 15.23 -3.31 2.81
CA ASN A 214 15.32 -1.99 2.21
C ASN A 214 16.33 -1.98 1.06
N SER A 215 16.05 -1.16 0.05
CA SER A 215 16.93 -1.02 -1.09
C SER A 215 16.79 0.35 -1.74
N VAL A 216 17.94 0.97 -1.97
CA VAL A 216 18.07 2.12 -2.85
C VAL A 216 18.78 1.63 -4.11
N TRP A 217 18.06 1.52 -5.21
CA TRP A 217 18.63 1.07 -6.48
C TRP A 217 19.43 2.21 -7.11
N SER A 218 20.66 1.89 -7.55
CA SER A 218 21.58 2.87 -8.15
C SER A 218 20.98 3.53 -9.40
N ALA A 219 21.47 4.72 -9.74
CA ALA A 219 21.05 5.39 -10.97
C ALA A 219 21.02 4.43 -12.19
N PRO A 220 20.06 4.55 -13.11
CA PRO A 220 19.12 5.67 -13.28
C PRO A 220 17.75 5.51 -12.61
N TYR A 221 17.60 4.61 -11.65
CA TYR A 221 16.29 4.35 -11.01
C TYR A 221 15.75 5.59 -10.29
N GLY A 222 14.54 6.01 -10.65
CA GLY A 222 13.87 7.19 -10.14
C GLY A 222 12.38 6.98 -9.87
N HIS A 223 11.61 8.05 -9.83
CA HIS A 223 10.19 8.05 -9.47
C HIS A 223 9.29 7.84 -10.70
N ASP A 224 9.31 6.64 -11.30
CA ASP A 224 8.47 6.37 -12.48
C ASP A 224 8.21 4.87 -12.69
N TRP A 225 7.15 4.57 -13.44
CA TRP A 225 6.67 3.23 -13.76
C TRP A 225 7.69 2.30 -14.40
N PRO A 226 8.59 2.72 -15.34
CA PRO A 226 9.59 1.83 -15.90
C PRO A 226 10.49 1.20 -14.84
N TRP A 227 10.81 1.95 -13.79
CA TRP A 227 11.66 1.50 -12.69
C TRP A 227 10.89 0.57 -11.75
N TRP A 228 9.68 0.94 -11.34
CA TRP A 228 8.84 0.09 -10.49
C TRP A 228 8.52 -1.26 -11.15
N LYS A 229 8.34 -1.31 -12.48
CA LYS A 229 8.16 -2.56 -13.24
C LYS A 229 9.37 -3.50 -13.17
N GLN A 230 10.57 -2.96 -13.11
CA GLN A 230 11.79 -3.76 -12.95
C GLN A 230 11.95 -4.23 -11.51
N GLN A 231 11.74 -3.33 -10.55
CA GLN A 231 11.89 -3.61 -9.13
C GLN A 231 10.89 -4.67 -8.62
N ILE A 232 9.63 -4.60 -9.06
CA ILE A 232 8.53 -5.39 -8.49
C ILE A 232 8.80 -6.90 -8.50
N ARG A 233 9.48 -7.42 -9.53
CA ARG A 233 9.78 -8.85 -9.67
C ARG A 233 10.61 -9.43 -8.51
N SER A 234 11.39 -8.59 -7.83
CA SER A 234 12.21 -8.99 -6.68
C SER A 234 11.43 -9.03 -5.35
N TYR A 235 10.17 -8.55 -5.33
CA TYR A 235 9.42 -8.36 -4.10
C TYR A 235 8.05 -9.05 -4.08
N VAL A 236 7.58 -9.58 -5.20
CA VAL A 236 6.40 -10.47 -5.26
C VAL A 236 6.80 -11.94 -5.09
N PRO A 237 5.86 -12.84 -4.71
CA PRO A 237 6.11 -14.28 -4.58
C PRO A 237 6.53 -14.96 -5.86
#